data_e41526a166bbb500f1181bb10b380538
#
_entry.id   e41526a166bbb500f1181bb10b380538
#
_cell.length_a   1.000
_cell.length_b   1.000
_cell.length_c   1.000
_cell.angle_alpha   90.00
_cell.angle_beta   90.00
_cell.angle_gamma   90.00
#
_symmetry.space_group_name_H-M   'P 1'
#
loop_
_entity.id
_entity.type
_entity.pdbx_description
1 polymer ?
#
loop_
_entity_poly.entity_id
_entity_poly.type
_entity_poly.pdbx_seq_one_letter_code
_entity_poly.pdbx_strand_id
1 'polypeptide(L)'
;MIVDELRIVGSTQTNVVMIAELTRVAQRALRKRPPNPRKEGLGQLVMPFDRDLAWAAVTYMRTPTRVLWDIVRSRAKRLEPLYDEVLADLAEDGRTLWKDGDGISVESRRVEEFAAGERQVVGTVKNAIIDAARRRGAKLHVDPEHPAARWVVRIDDAGDIVVSIDLGGGSLSQRGWRREAGEAPLREHLAAVLLMLARFDPRTDVLVDPMCGSGTIPIEAIHAARAEPRPTPALAALGITAPEGRVPGPLFPDASPIAIGCDLDLEVLAAARDNARAAGVSAEVTWQRADVATLRPEVIAEIVRERGRENAKGLLLSNPPYGERLAEADLRELYQALALTVRKFKGWRAGFLVANPLLEQVFFGIIGPPRIKKPLANANLRAYFYLYDVP
;
A
#
# COMPACT_ATOMS: atom_id res chain seq x y z
N MET A 1 -8.08 14.20 -25.72
CA MET A 1 -6.96 13.42 -26.31
C MET A 1 -6.87 12.06 -25.64
N ILE A 2 -6.93 11.00 -26.43
CA ILE A 2 -6.77 9.62 -25.95
C ILE A 2 -5.34 9.44 -25.42
N VAL A 3 -5.21 8.88 -24.23
CA VAL A 3 -3.93 8.45 -23.63
C VAL A 3 -4.00 6.97 -23.29
N ASP A 4 -2.86 6.34 -23.12
CA ASP A 4 -2.76 4.92 -22.81
C ASP A 4 -1.60 4.71 -21.82
N GLU A 5 -1.84 5.11 -20.56
CA GLU A 5 -0.82 5.12 -19.53
C GLU A 5 -1.25 4.30 -18.31
N LEU A 6 -0.33 3.49 -17.79
CA LEU A 6 -0.47 2.83 -16.51
C LEU A 6 0.06 3.76 -15.42
N ARG A 7 -0.78 4.05 -14.43
CA ARG A 7 -0.44 4.88 -13.27
C ARG A 7 -0.48 4.06 -12.00
N ILE A 8 0.60 4.10 -11.24
CA ILE A 8 0.71 3.47 -9.91
C ILE A 8 0.79 4.58 -8.87
N VAL A 9 -0.17 4.62 -7.97
CA VAL A 9 -0.31 5.65 -6.94
C VAL A 9 0.00 5.06 -5.57
N GLY A 10 0.86 5.70 -4.81
CA GLY A 10 1.21 5.37 -3.44
C GLY A 10 1.17 6.58 -2.52
N SER A 11 1.66 6.41 -1.30
CA SER A 11 1.85 7.52 -0.37
C SER A 11 2.97 8.45 -0.85
N THR A 12 2.94 9.70 -0.38
CA THR A 12 3.99 10.69 -0.65
C THR A 12 5.36 10.12 -0.26
N GLN A 13 6.38 10.39 -1.08
CA GLN A 13 7.79 9.97 -0.89
C GLN A 13 8.05 8.46 -1.10
N THR A 14 7.12 7.69 -1.67
CA THR A 14 7.28 6.24 -1.87
C THR A 14 7.73 5.82 -3.28
N ASN A 15 7.98 6.75 -4.21
CA ASN A 15 8.34 6.43 -5.60
C ASN A 15 9.48 5.41 -5.73
N VAL A 16 10.56 5.56 -4.96
CA VAL A 16 11.72 4.65 -5.03
C VAL A 16 11.35 3.24 -4.59
N VAL A 17 10.54 3.13 -3.54
CA VAL A 17 10.06 1.85 -3.00
C VAL A 17 9.14 1.17 -4.00
N MET A 18 8.19 1.93 -4.59
CA MET A 18 7.29 1.40 -5.61
C MET A 18 8.02 0.93 -6.87
N ILE A 19 9.06 1.65 -7.33
CA ILE A 19 9.88 1.23 -8.47
C ILE A 19 10.61 -0.09 -8.15
N ALA A 20 11.18 -0.22 -6.97
CA ALA A 20 11.87 -1.43 -6.56
C ALA A 20 10.90 -2.62 -6.47
N GLU A 21 9.70 -2.42 -5.92
CA GLU A 21 8.68 -3.45 -5.86
C GLU A 21 8.18 -3.84 -7.26
N LEU A 22 7.84 -2.86 -8.11
CA LEU A 22 7.40 -3.09 -9.48
C LEU A 22 8.43 -3.92 -10.27
N THR A 23 9.71 -3.57 -10.12
CA THR A 23 10.80 -4.30 -10.79
C THR A 23 10.86 -5.75 -10.33
N ARG A 24 10.80 -5.98 -9.01
CA ARG A 24 10.79 -7.34 -8.44
C ARG A 24 9.58 -8.15 -8.91
N VAL A 25 8.40 -7.54 -8.87
CA VAL A 25 7.15 -8.18 -9.29
C VAL A 25 7.18 -8.51 -10.79
N ALA A 26 7.54 -7.56 -11.65
CA ALA A 26 7.60 -7.78 -13.10
C ALA A 26 8.62 -8.88 -13.47
N GLN A 27 9.79 -8.89 -12.85
CA GLN A 27 10.80 -9.93 -13.08
C GLN A 27 10.31 -11.32 -12.68
N ARG A 28 9.60 -11.44 -11.56
CA ARG A 28 9.11 -12.73 -11.06
C ARG A 28 7.84 -13.20 -11.75
N ALA A 29 6.84 -12.33 -11.87
CA ALA A 29 5.56 -12.68 -12.46
C ALA A 29 5.61 -12.76 -13.98
N LEU A 30 6.39 -11.89 -14.65
CA LEU A 30 6.37 -11.74 -16.09
C LEU A 30 7.68 -12.12 -16.78
N ARG A 31 8.77 -12.36 -16.03
CA ARG A 31 10.13 -12.60 -16.55
C ARG A 31 10.65 -11.46 -17.45
N LYS A 32 10.14 -10.24 -17.26
CA LYS A 32 10.57 -9.05 -17.99
C LYS A 32 10.89 -7.90 -17.03
N ARG A 33 11.69 -6.94 -17.49
CA ARG A 33 11.88 -5.67 -16.78
C ARG A 33 10.74 -4.72 -17.13
N PRO A 34 10.16 -4.00 -16.17
CA PRO A 34 9.21 -2.96 -16.47
C PRO A 34 9.92 -1.80 -17.19
N PRO A 35 9.21 -1.00 -18.00
CA PRO A 35 9.76 0.25 -18.52
C PRO A 35 10.12 1.18 -17.36
N ASN A 36 11.05 2.11 -17.59
CA ASN A 36 11.39 3.13 -16.61
C ASN A 36 10.18 4.06 -16.43
N PRO A 37 9.58 4.14 -15.23
CA PRO A 37 8.44 4.99 -15.02
C PRO A 37 8.84 6.47 -14.93
N ARG A 38 8.03 7.36 -15.50
CA ARG A 38 8.04 8.78 -15.21
C ARG A 38 7.48 8.97 -13.79
N LYS A 39 8.15 9.78 -12.98
CA LYS A 39 7.64 10.18 -11.66
C LYS A 39 6.77 11.42 -11.84
N GLU A 40 5.53 11.35 -11.40
CA GLU A 40 4.65 12.50 -11.25
C GLU A 40 4.42 12.77 -9.77
N GLY A 41 4.80 13.95 -9.32
CA GLY A 41 4.75 14.29 -7.89
C GLY A 41 5.56 13.31 -7.01
N LEU A 42 5.22 13.27 -5.75
CA LEU A 42 5.99 12.55 -4.72
C LEU A 42 5.51 11.11 -4.46
N GLY A 43 4.47 10.65 -5.13
CA GLY A 43 3.84 9.35 -4.87
C GLY A 43 3.19 8.71 -6.09
N GLN A 44 3.59 9.07 -7.32
CA GLN A 44 3.00 8.51 -8.52
C GLN A 44 4.06 8.10 -9.53
N LEU A 45 3.83 6.96 -10.18
CA LEU A 45 4.63 6.42 -11.28
C LEU A 45 3.73 6.29 -12.50
N VAL A 46 4.19 6.75 -13.66
CA VAL A 46 3.45 6.70 -14.92
C VAL A 46 4.33 6.08 -15.99
N MET A 47 3.76 5.20 -16.77
CA MET A 47 4.44 4.50 -17.87
C MET A 47 3.42 4.10 -18.95
N PRO A 48 3.86 3.75 -20.16
CA PRO A 48 2.95 3.20 -21.18
C PRO A 48 2.16 2.01 -20.62
N PHE A 49 0.88 1.92 -21.00
CA PHE A 49 0.04 0.83 -20.55
C PHE A 49 0.49 -0.51 -21.14
N ASP A 50 0.61 -1.51 -20.28
CA ASP A 50 0.90 -2.89 -20.62
C ASP A 50 -0.03 -3.78 -19.79
N ARG A 51 -0.85 -4.60 -20.44
CA ARG A 51 -1.89 -5.43 -19.79
C ARG A 51 -1.29 -6.38 -18.75
N ASP A 52 -0.18 -7.03 -19.08
CA ASP A 52 0.49 -7.98 -18.20
C ASP A 52 1.07 -7.27 -16.98
N LEU A 53 1.66 -6.09 -17.21
CA LEU A 53 2.23 -5.28 -16.12
C LEU A 53 1.13 -4.73 -15.20
N ALA A 54 0.00 -4.30 -15.77
CA ALA A 54 -1.18 -3.87 -15.02
C ALA A 54 -1.72 -5.01 -14.15
N TRP A 55 -1.86 -6.22 -14.74
CA TRP A 55 -2.24 -7.41 -13.99
C TRP A 55 -1.26 -7.72 -12.87
N ALA A 56 0.03 -7.75 -13.15
CA ALA A 56 1.05 -8.07 -12.15
C ALA A 56 1.08 -7.02 -11.02
N ALA A 57 0.95 -5.73 -11.36
CA ALA A 57 0.94 -4.64 -10.39
C ALA A 57 -0.28 -4.74 -9.45
N VAL A 58 -1.48 -4.94 -9.98
CA VAL A 58 -2.69 -5.08 -9.17
C VAL A 58 -2.64 -6.35 -8.32
N THR A 59 -2.18 -7.47 -8.90
CA THR A 59 -2.18 -8.76 -8.23
C THR A 59 -1.16 -8.83 -7.09
N TYR A 60 0.05 -8.28 -7.25
CA TYR A 60 1.17 -8.57 -6.36
C TYR A 60 1.75 -7.37 -5.62
N MET A 61 1.67 -6.14 -6.16
CA MET A 61 2.27 -5.00 -5.47
C MET A 61 1.50 -4.65 -4.19
N ARG A 62 2.22 -4.39 -3.12
CA ARG A 62 1.65 -4.10 -1.80
C ARG A 62 1.85 -2.65 -1.34
N THR A 63 2.80 -1.94 -1.94
CA THR A 63 3.07 -0.53 -1.59
C THR A 63 2.12 0.49 -2.23
N PRO A 64 1.47 0.23 -3.39
CA PRO A 64 0.49 1.17 -3.95
C PRO A 64 -0.82 1.20 -3.18
N THR A 65 -1.48 2.35 -3.27
CA THR A 65 -2.88 2.54 -2.85
C THR A 65 -3.85 2.35 -3.99
N ARG A 66 -3.42 2.64 -5.24
CA ARG A 66 -4.22 2.44 -6.46
C ARG A 66 -3.33 2.12 -7.66
N VAL A 67 -3.92 1.43 -8.62
CA VAL A 67 -3.37 1.24 -9.97
C VAL A 67 -4.44 1.69 -10.95
N LEU A 68 -4.12 2.68 -11.76
CA LEU A 68 -5.07 3.33 -12.67
C LEU A 68 -4.61 3.13 -14.12
N TRP A 69 -5.58 3.04 -15.02
CA TRP A 69 -5.39 3.14 -16.45
C TRP A 69 -5.89 4.49 -16.92
N ASP A 70 -4.98 5.41 -17.25
CA ASP A 70 -5.32 6.73 -17.76
C ASP A 70 -5.78 6.58 -19.22
N ILE A 71 -7.00 7.02 -19.53
CA ILE A 71 -7.69 6.80 -20.80
C ILE A 71 -7.80 8.09 -21.60
N VAL A 72 -8.25 9.17 -20.97
CA VAL A 72 -8.49 10.46 -21.61
C VAL A 72 -7.79 11.56 -20.81
N ARG A 73 -7.17 12.49 -21.54
CA ARG A 73 -6.64 13.74 -21.00
C ARG A 73 -7.33 14.90 -21.70
N SER A 74 -7.89 15.84 -20.94
CA SER A 74 -8.59 17.02 -21.43
C SER A 74 -7.98 18.30 -20.85
N ARG A 75 -7.83 19.33 -21.68
CA ARG A 75 -7.40 20.67 -21.26
C ARG A 75 -8.58 21.59 -21.01
N ALA A 76 -9.79 21.09 -21.10
CA ALA A 76 -11.00 21.88 -20.88
C ALA A 76 -11.00 22.51 -19.48
N LYS A 77 -11.43 23.75 -19.38
CA LYS A 77 -11.60 24.51 -18.13
C LYS A 77 -13.08 24.77 -17.82
N ARG A 78 -13.99 24.30 -18.65
CA ARG A 78 -15.45 24.40 -18.49
C ARG A 78 -16.09 23.06 -18.74
N LEU A 79 -17.31 22.86 -18.20
CA LEU A 79 -18.00 21.57 -18.23
C LEU A 79 -18.40 21.13 -19.63
N GLU A 80 -18.90 22.03 -20.48
CA GLU A 80 -19.35 21.71 -21.84
C GLU A 80 -18.19 21.21 -22.72
N PRO A 81 -17.04 21.93 -22.87
CA PRO A 81 -15.90 21.36 -23.59
C PRO A 81 -15.37 20.07 -22.97
N LEU A 82 -15.40 19.93 -21.63
CA LEU A 82 -14.98 18.70 -20.96
C LEU A 82 -15.85 17.49 -21.38
N TYR A 83 -17.19 17.71 -21.42
CA TYR A 83 -18.11 16.68 -21.88
C TYR A 83 -17.82 16.28 -23.34
N ASP A 84 -17.70 17.28 -24.23
CA ASP A 84 -17.50 17.02 -25.66
C ASP A 84 -16.18 16.29 -25.94
N GLU A 85 -15.06 16.73 -25.31
CA GLU A 85 -13.76 16.09 -25.47
C GLU A 85 -13.76 14.66 -24.95
N VAL A 86 -14.30 14.40 -23.75
CA VAL A 86 -14.35 13.05 -23.16
C VAL A 86 -15.26 12.14 -23.99
N LEU A 87 -16.43 12.64 -24.42
CA LEU A 87 -17.36 11.89 -25.27
C LEU A 87 -16.73 11.52 -26.62
N ALA A 88 -16.09 12.47 -27.30
CA ALA A 88 -15.45 12.23 -28.59
C ALA A 88 -14.33 11.20 -28.48
N ASP A 89 -13.41 11.41 -27.54
CA ASP A 89 -12.27 10.51 -27.31
C ASP A 89 -12.73 9.08 -26.99
N LEU A 90 -13.71 8.91 -26.11
CA LEU A 90 -14.20 7.58 -25.73
C LEU A 90 -15.05 6.91 -26.80
N ALA A 91 -15.77 7.69 -27.62
CA ALA A 91 -16.56 7.15 -28.73
C ALA A 91 -15.69 6.61 -29.88
N GLU A 92 -14.53 7.22 -30.10
CA GLU A 92 -13.55 6.83 -31.11
C GLU A 92 -12.51 5.80 -30.61
N ASP A 93 -12.47 5.55 -29.28
CA ASP A 93 -11.53 4.63 -28.67
C ASP A 93 -11.83 3.18 -29.07
N GLY A 94 -10.88 2.53 -29.75
CA GLY A 94 -11.01 1.13 -30.19
C GLY A 94 -10.87 0.09 -29.09
N ARG A 95 -10.47 0.49 -27.87
CA ARG A 95 -10.23 -0.43 -26.75
C ARG A 95 -11.52 -0.90 -26.11
N THR A 96 -11.50 -2.07 -25.49
CA THR A 96 -12.61 -2.60 -24.69
C THR A 96 -12.54 -2.01 -23.27
N LEU A 97 -13.33 -0.97 -23.01
CA LEU A 97 -13.38 -0.26 -21.74
C LEU A 97 -14.60 -0.65 -20.88
N TRP A 98 -15.58 -1.33 -21.48
CA TRP A 98 -16.83 -1.80 -20.89
C TRP A 98 -17.45 -2.91 -21.72
N LYS A 99 -18.45 -3.57 -21.14
CA LYS A 99 -19.37 -4.51 -21.81
C LYS A 99 -20.79 -3.95 -21.76
N ASP A 100 -21.67 -4.45 -22.63
CA ASP A 100 -23.08 -4.12 -22.55
C ASP A 100 -23.68 -4.59 -21.22
N GLY A 101 -24.44 -3.72 -20.55
CA GLY A 101 -25.03 -3.97 -19.26
C GLY A 101 -24.13 -3.66 -18.05
N ASP A 102 -22.88 -3.25 -18.25
CA ASP A 102 -21.98 -2.96 -17.12
C ASP A 102 -22.47 -1.81 -16.23
N GLY A 103 -22.37 -2.00 -14.91
CA GLY A 103 -22.51 -0.93 -13.93
C GLY A 103 -21.20 -0.15 -13.79
N ILE A 104 -21.29 1.18 -13.73
CA ILE A 104 -20.14 2.05 -13.51
C ILE A 104 -20.32 2.96 -12.32
N SER A 105 -19.21 3.32 -11.67
CA SER A 105 -19.15 4.46 -10.77
C SER A 105 -18.08 5.45 -11.22
N VAL A 106 -18.27 6.74 -10.90
CA VAL A 106 -17.30 7.80 -11.19
C VAL A 106 -17.02 8.54 -9.90
N GLU A 107 -15.76 8.63 -9.52
CA GLU A 107 -15.30 9.40 -8.37
C GLU A 107 -14.27 10.44 -8.78
N SER A 108 -14.09 11.47 -7.98
CA SER A 108 -13.11 12.53 -8.21
C SER A 108 -11.95 12.45 -7.24
N ARG A 109 -10.84 13.03 -7.66
CA ARG A 109 -9.64 13.23 -6.84
C ARG A 109 -8.97 14.54 -7.24
N ARG A 110 -8.77 15.44 -6.28
CA ARG A 110 -8.07 16.70 -6.51
C ARG A 110 -8.66 17.52 -7.68
N VAL A 111 -9.98 17.69 -7.68
CA VAL A 111 -10.68 18.50 -8.70
C VAL A 111 -11.10 19.88 -8.18
N GLU A 112 -10.64 20.26 -7.00
CA GLU A 112 -10.99 21.51 -6.31
C GLU A 112 -10.55 22.76 -7.10
N GLU A 113 -9.55 22.61 -7.96
CA GLU A 113 -9.05 23.69 -8.83
C GLU A 113 -9.91 23.92 -10.10
N PHE A 114 -10.87 23.04 -10.37
CA PHE A 114 -11.77 23.24 -11.50
C PHE A 114 -12.83 24.32 -11.17
N ALA A 115 -13.16 25.17 -12.15
CA ALA A 115 -14.08 26.28 -11.95
C ALA A 115 -15.52 25.86 -11.55
N ALA A 116 -15.90 24.62 -11.87
CA ALA A 116 -17.18 24.04 -11.45
C ALA A 116 -16.97 23.11 -10.23
N GLY A 117 -18.04 22.95 -9.43
CA GLY A 117 -18.01 22.08 -8.26
C GLY A 117 -17.75 20.60 -8.62
N GLU A 118 -17.15 19.86 -7.67
CA GLU A 118 -16.78 18.45 -7.81
C GLU A 118 -17.92 17.57 -8.36
N ARG A 119 -19.15 17.73 -7.83
CA ARG A 119 -20.34 16.99 -8.28
C ARG A 119 -20.68 17.24 -9.75
N GLN A 120 -20.45 18.46 -10.23
CA GLN A 120 -20.71 18.82 -11.62
C GLN A 120 -19.66 18.19 -12.55
N VAL A 121 -18.39 18.21 -12.17
CA VAL A 121 -17.31 17.56 -12.93
C VAL A 121 -17.55 16.05 -13.02
N VAL A 122 -17.84 15.39 -11.91
CA VAL A 122 -18.16 13.95 -11.86
C VAL A 122 -19.39 13.64 -12.71
N GLY A 123 -20.46 14.45 -12.59
CA GLY A 123 -21.69 14.27 -13.39
C GLY A 123 -21.45 14.42 -14.90
N THR A 124 -20.66 15.41 -15.29
CA THR A 124 -20.30 15.67 -16.70
C THR A 124 -19.52 14.51 -17.30
N VAL A 125 -18.47 14.06 -16.63
CA VAL A 125 -17.64 12.93 -17.11
C VAL A 125 -18.45 11.63 -17.11
N LYS A 126 -19.26 11.37 -16.08
CA LYS A 126 -20.17 10.21 -16.04
C LYS A 126 -21.10 10.16 -17.24
N ASN A 127 -21.75 11.29 -17.57
CA ASN A 127 -22.67 11.35 -18.70
C ASN A 127 -21.92 11.15 -20.01
N ALA A 128 -20.73 11.74 -20.20
CA ALA A 128 -19.90 11.54 -21.38
C ALA A 128 -19.51 10.07 -21.56
N ILE A 129 -19.16 9.34 -20.49
CA ILE A 129 -18.85 7.91 -20.54
C ILE A 129 -20.08 7.09 -21.00
N ILE A 130 -21.24 7.34 -20.41
CA ILE A 130 -22.49 6.63 -20.74
C ILE A 130 -22.89 6.88 -22.20
N ASP A 131 -22.78 8.12 -22.64
CA ASP A 131 -23.17 8.48 -24.02
C ASP A 131 -22.13 7.97 -25.02
N ALA A 132 -20.84 7.92 -24.70
CA ALA A 132 -19.83 7.27 -25.53
C ALA A 132 -20.09 5.76 -25.66
N ALA A 133 -20.42 5.09 -24.58
CA ALA A 133 -20.80 3.68 -24.62
C ALA A 133 -22.03 3.44 -25.50
N ARG A 134 -23.06 4.30 -25.39
CA ARG A 134 -24.25 4.23 -26.25
C ARG A 134 -23.90 4.41 -27.72
N ARG A 135 -23.03 5.35 -28.08
CA ARG A 135 -22.53 5.52 -29.46
C ARG A 135 -21.81 4.27 -29.99
N ARG A 136 -21.18 3.50 -29.10
CA ARG A 136 -20.50 2.23 -29.43
C ARG A 136 -21.40 1.00 -29.27
N GLY A 137 -22.72 1.18 -29.10
CA GLY A 137 -23.70 0.10 -29.03
C GLY A 137 -23.83 -0.60 -27.67
N ALA A 138 -23.27 -0.04 -26.59
CA ALA A 138 -23.39 -0.58 -25.24
C ALA A 138 -24.26 0.31 -24.35
N LYS A 139 -24.98 -0.30 -23.40
CA LYS A 139 -25.80 0.39 -22.41
C LYS A 139 -25.13 0.23 -21.05
N LEU A 140 -24.68 1.34 -20.46
CA LEU A 140 -24.13 1.38 -19.11
C LEU A 140 -25.18 1.92 -18.13
N HIS A 141 -25.10 1.50 -16.89
CA HIS A 141 -25.89 2.06 -15.79
C HIS A 141 -24.99 2.49 -14.64
N VAL A 142 -25.51 3.32 -13.75
CA VAL A 142 -24.77 3.78 -12.56
C VAL A 142 -24.96 2.76 -11.44
N ASP A 143 -23.86 2.21 -10.95
CA ASP A 143 -23.83 1.31 -9.79
C ASP A 143 -22.68 1.76 -8.85
N PRO A 144 -22.99 2.53 -7.79
CA PRO A 144 -21.97 3.01 -6.85
C PRO A 144 -21.43 1.91 -5.94
N GLU A 145 -22.21 0.87 -5.68
CA GLU A 145 -21.87 -0.16 -4.70
C GLU A 145 -21.04 -1.29 -5.33
N HIS A 146 -21.47 -1.81 -6.47
CA HIS A 146 -20.85 -2.95 -7.13
C HIS A 146 -20.52 -2.68 -8.60
N PRO A 147 -19.78 -1.61 -8.93
CA PRO A 147 -19.48 -1.29 -10.32
C PRO A 147 -18.54 -2.32 -10.95
N ALA A 148 -18.81 -2.69 -12.20
CA ALA A 148 -17.90 -3.48 -13.03
C ALA A 148 -16.61 -2.67 -13.33
N ALA A 149 -16.75 -1.35 -13.53
CA ALA A 149 -15.64 -0.43 -13.68
C ALA A 149 -15.82 0.83 -12.83
N ARG A 150 -14.79 1.14 -12.05
CA ARG A 150 -14.69 2.38 -11.27
C ARG A 150 -13.85 3.38 -12.03
N TRP A 151 -14.47 4.49 -12.42
CA TRP A 151 -13.78 5.59 -13.11
C TRP A 151 -13.34 6.65 -12.11
N VAL A 152 -12.17 7.24 -12.37
CA VAL A 152 -11.56 8.27 -11.54
C VAL A 152 -11.28 9.50 -12.40
N VAL A 153 -11.79 10.64 -11.96
CA VAL A 153 -11.51 11.95 -12.56
C VAL A 153 -10.58 12.71 -11.66
N ARG A 154 -9.50 13.24 -12.19
CA ARG A 154 -8.53 14.02 -11.41
C ARG A 154 -7.95 15.15 -12.24
N ILE A 155 -7.45 16.19 -11.57
CA ILE A 155 -6.57 17.19 -12.16
C ILE A 155 -5.12 16.77 -11.90
N ASP A 156 -4.30 16.77 -12.95
CA ASP A 156 -2.88 16.49 -12.83
C ASP A 156 -2.08 17.77 -12.48
N ASP A 157 -0.75 17.62 -12.29
CA ASP A 157 0.12 18.74 -11.90
C ASP A 157 0.26 19.82 -13.03
N ALA A 158 -0.16 19.51 -14.26
CA ALA A 158 -0.24 20.47 -15.37
C ALA A 158 -1.59 21.22 -15.41
N GLY A 159 -2.54 20.84 -14.55
CA GLY A 159 -3.89 21.38 -14.50
C GLY A 159 -4.82 20.76 -15.55
N ASP A 160 -4.44 19.65 -16.18
CA ASP A 160 -5.28 18.91 -17.12
C ASP A 160 -6.21 17.94 -16.39
N ILE A 161 -7.43 17.77 -16.89
CA ILE A 161 -8.34 16.71 -16.41
C ILE A 161 -7.88 15.38 -17.00
N VAL A 162 -7.70 14.38 -16.14
CA VAL A 162 -7.42 13.00 -16.56
C VAL A 162 -8.54 12.10 -16.08
N VAL A 163 -9.08 11.32 -17.03
CA VAL A 163 -10.11 10.31 -16.80
C VAL A 163 -9.45 8.94 -16.87
N SER A 164 -9.57 8.17 -15.82
CA SER A 164 -8.89 6.89 -15.64
C SER A 164 -9.86 5.80 -15.21
N ILE A 165 -9.51 4.54 -15.44
CA ILE A 165 -10.18 3.37 -14.84
C ILE A 165 -9.32 2.88 -13.65
N ASP A 166 -9.94 2.65 -12.50
CA ASP A 166 -9.28 2.02 -11.34
C ASP A 166 -9.21 0.51 -11.53
N LEU A 167 -8.04 0.01 -11.87
CA LEU A 167 -7.79 -1.40 -12.13
C LEU A 167 -7.83 -2.25 -10.86
N GLY A 168 -7.66 -1.63 -9.69
CA GLY A 168 -7.79 -2.29 -8.39
C GLY A 168 -9.23 -2.42 -7.91
N GLY A 169 -10.18 -1.70 -8.56
CA GLY A 169 -11.58 -1.63 -8.14
C GLY A 169 -11.79 -0.86 -6.84
N GLY A 170 -10.78 -0.13 -6.38
CA GLY A 170 -10.79 0.65 -5.15
C GLY A 170 -9.42 0.72 -4.48
N SER A 171 -9.39 1.10 -3.20
CA SER A 171 -8.13 1.23 -2.46
C SER A 171 -7.45 -0.12 -2.24
N LEU A 172 -6.28 -0.31 -2.84
CA LEU A 172 -5.44 -1.49 -2.62
C LEU A 172 -4.87 -1.58 -1.19
N SER A 173 -4.93 -0.51 -0.40
CA SER A 173 -4.54 -0.55 1.01
C SER A 173 -5.54 -1.29 1.89
N GLN A 174 -6.79 -1.40 1.45
CA GLN A 174 -7.79 -2.21 2.12
C GLN A 174 -7.66 -3.67 1.65
N ARG A 175 -6.95 -4.49 2.44
CA ARG A 175 -6.69 -5.90 2.08
C ARG A 175 -7.89 -6.83 2.33
N GLY A 176 -8.93 -6.34 3.00
CA GLY A 176 -10.12 -7.11 3.32
C GLY A 176 -10.01 -8.04 4.54
N TRP A 177 -8.82 -8.19 5.13
CA TRP A 177 -8.63 -9.04 6.30
C TRP A 177 -8.80 -8.32 7.63
N ARG A 178 -8.73 -6.97 7.66
CA ARG A 178 -8.89 -6.20 8.90
C ARG A 178 -10.34 -6.31 9.38
N ARG A 179 -10.55 -7.00 10.48
CA ARG A 179 -11.85 -7.13 11.16
C ARG A 179 -12.01 -6.07 12.22
N GLU A 180 -10.92 -5.84 12.97
CA GLU A 180 -10.88 -4.87 14.04
C GLU A 180 -9.72 -3.92 13.82
N ALA A 181 -9.98 -2.64 13.96
CA ALA A 181 -9.00 -1.58 13.91
C ALA A 181 -8.81 -1.04 15.32
N GLY A 182 -7.57 -0.98 15.77
CA GLY A 182 -7.25 -0.15 16.93
C GLY A 182 -7.56 1.33 16.65
N GLU A 183 -7.39 2.17 17.64
CA GLU A 183 -7.76 3.60 17.54
C GLU A 183 -7.03 4.40 16.45
N ALA A 184 -5.82 4.00 16.03
CA ALA A 184 -5.04 4.64 14.95
C ALA A 184 -4.22 3.60 14.18
N PRO A 185 -4.86 2.69 13.44
CA PRO A 185 -4.16 1.58 12.82
C PRO A 185 -3.26 2.07 11.69
N LEU A 186 -2.05 1.53 11.62
CA LEU A 186 -1.18 1.69 10.46
C LEU A 186 -1.88 1.11 9.23
N ARG A 187 -1.88 1.85 8.12
CA ARG A 187 -2.43 1.33 6.85
C ARG A 187 -1.49 0.24 6.28
N GLU A 188 -2.06 -0.78 5.69
CA GLU A 188 -1.36 -1.97 5.22
C GLU A 188 -0.27 -1.65 4.17
N HIS A 189 -0.55 -0.74 3.23
CA HIS A 189 0.44 -0.32 2.24
C HIS A 189 1.64 0.40 2.88
N LEU A 190 1.43 1.14 3.99
CA LEU A 190 2.53 1.75 4.72
C LEU A 190 3.37 0.70 5.44
N ALA A 191 2.76 -0.34 6.04
CA ALA A 191 3.52 -1.46 6.60
C ALA A 191 4.40 -2.12 5.53
N ALA A 192 3.88 -2.35 4.32
CA ALA A 192 4.67 -2.85 3.19
C ALA A 192 5.81 -1.89 2.81
N VAL A 193 5.56 -0.58 2.79
CA VAL A 193 6.61 0.44 2.57
C VAL A 193 7.69 0.37 3.63
N LEU A 194 7.32 0.26 4.92
CA LEU A 194 8.28 0.17 6.03
C LEU A 194 9.17 -1.07 5.92
N LEU A 195 8.59 -2.23 5.61
CA LEU A 195 9.33 -3.49 5.39
C LEU A 195 10.37 -3.33 4.28
N MET A 196 10.00 -2.69 3.17
CA MET A 196 10.93 -2.45 2.06
C MET A 196 12.01 -1.43 2.42
N LEU A 197 11.67 -0.34 3.10
CA LEU A 197 12.65 0.66 3.56
C LEU A 197 13.64 0.07 4.58
N ALA A 198 13.15 -0.82 5.45
CA ALA A 198 13.97 -1.57 6.39
C ALA A 198 14.77 -2.69 5.71
N ARG A 199 14.57 -2.95 4.40
CA ARG A 199 15.19 -4.04 3.64
C ARG A 199 14.97 -5.40 4.33
N PHE A 200 13.74 -5.67 4.74
CA PHE A 200 13.37 -6.96 5.31
C PHE A 200 13.63 -8.09 4.29
N ASP A 201 14.49 -9.03 4.64
CA ASP A 201 14.74 -10.26 3.87
C ASP A 201 14.16 -11.45 4.63
N PRO A 202 13.02 -12.02 4.19
CA PRO A 202 12.35 -13.10 4.91
C PRO A 202 13.16 -14.41 4.97
N ARG A 203 14.23 -14.54 4.18
CA ARG A 203 15.11 -15.72 4.20
C ARG A 203 16.08 -15.69 5.37
N THR A 204 16.46 -14.50 5.82
CA THR A 204 17.49 -14.30 6.83
C THR A 204 16.99 -13.57 8.07
N ASP A 205 16.02 -12.67 7.90
CA ASP A 205 15.52 -11.83 8.97
C ASP A 205 14.39 -12.52 9.74
N VAL A 206 14.36 -12.24 11.05
CA VAL A 206 13.18 -12.41 11.90
C VAL A 206 12.59 -11.03 12.14
N LEU A 207 11.32 -10.86 11.87
CA LEU A 207 10.60 -9.65 12.20
C LEU A 207 10.07 -9.71 13.63
N VAL A 208 10.31 -8.68 14.42
CA VAL A 208 9.67 -8.46 15.71
C VAL A 208 9.03 -7.08 15.71
N ASP A 209 7.73 -7.01 15.96
CA ASP A 209 7.04 -5.76 16.26
C ASP A 209 6.76 -5.70 17.77
N PRO A 210 7.51 -4.89 18.52
CA PRO A 210 7.42 -4.84 19.98
C PRO A 210 6.16 -4.11 20.51
N MET A 211 5.43 -3.42 19.65
CA MET A 211 4.16 -2.73 19.97
C MET A 211 3.21 -2.88 18.76
N CYS A 212 2.78 -4.13 18.52
CA CYS A 212 2.19 -4.53 17.24
C CYS A 212 0.75 -4.04 17.02
N GLY A 213 0.08 -3.57 18.06
CA GLY A 213 -1.31 -3.20 17.96
C GLY A 213 -2.14 -4.32 17.35
N SER A 214 -3.02 -4.00 16.42
CA SER A 214 -3.86 -4.97 15.69
C SER A 214 -3.11 -5.85 14.66
N GLY A 215 -1.76 -5.88 14.71
CA GLY A 215 -0.93 -6.84 13.97
C GLY A 215 -0.59 -6.48 12.53
N THR A 216 -0.74 -5.24 12.09
CA THR A 216 -0.58 -4.87 10.68
C THR A 216 0.80 -5.20 10.12
N ILE A 217 1.89 -4.85 10.83
CA ILE A 217 3.25 -5.08 10.35
C ILE A 217 3.58 -6.57 10.27
N PRO A 218 3.34 -7.40 11.31
CA PRO A 218 3.58 -8.84 11.24
C PRO A 218 2.79 -9.53 10.11
N ILE A 219 1.51 -9.21 9.95
CA ILE A 219 0.66 -9.79 8.89
C ILE A 219 1.18 -9.41 7.50
N GLU A 220 1.45 -8.11 7.25
CA GLU A 220 1.99 -7.65 5.96
C GLU A 220 3.38 -8.24 5.68
N ALA A 221 4.19 -8.53 6.70
CA ALA A 221 5.49 -9.17 6.50
C ALA A 221 5.38 -10.58 5.89
N ILE A 222 4.40 -11.38 6.34
CA ILE A 222 4.15 -12.70 5.78
C ILE A 222 3.70 -12.58 4.31
N HIS A 223 2.69 -11.75 4.06
CA HIS A 223 2.19 -11.55 2.69
C HIS A 223 3.24 -10.97 1.74
N ALA A 224 4.03 -9.98 2.20
CA ALA A 224 5.09 -9.36 1.39
C ALA A 224 6.24 -10.34 1.10
N ALA A 225 6.56 -11.23 2.05
CA ALA A 225 7.60 -12.24 1.90
C ALA A 225 7.28 -13.23 0.78
N ARG A 226 6.05 -13.69 0.73
CA ARG A 226 5.56 -14.64 -0.29
C ARG A 226 5.12 -13.96 -1.58
N ALA A 227 4.89 -12.64 -1.55
CA ALA A 227 4.20 -11.89 -2.59
C ALA A 227 2.88 -12.58 -2.96
N GLU A 228 2.00 -12.72 -1.95
CA GLU A 228 0.69 -13.35 -2.10
C GLU A 228 -0.18 -12.60 -3.11
N PRO A 229 -0.83 -13.31 -4.05
CA PRO A 229 -1.74 -12.70 -4.99
C PRO A 229 -3.00 -12.21 -4.27
N ARG A 230 -3.59 -11.13 -4.77
CA ARG A 230 -4.92 -10.71 -4.35
C ARG A 230 -5.96 -10.96 -5.45
N PRO A 231 -7.24 -11.11 -5.10
CA PRO A 231 -8.32 -11.15 -6.08
C PRO A 231 -8.35 -9.87 -6.93
N THR A 232 -8.61 -10.01 -8.23
CA THR A 232 -8.59 -8.92 -9.20
C THR A 232 -9.89 -8.84 -10.01
N PRO A 233 -11.08 -8.72 -9.38
CA PRO A 233 -12.36 -8.73 -10.10
C PRO A 233 -12.50 -7.57 -11.09
N ALA A 234 -11.98 -6.38 -10.75
CA ALA A 234 -12.01 -5.22 -11.64
C ALA A 234 -11.19 -5.43 -12.92
N LEU A 235 -10.04 -6.11 -12.85
CA LEU A 235 -9.28 -6.49 -14.04
C LEU A 235 -10.03 -7.50 -14.89
N ALA A 236 -10.65 -8.50 -14.26
CA ALA A 236 -11.41 -9.54 -14.96
C ALA A 236 -12.62 -8.95 -15.70
N ALA A 237 -13.29 -7.95 -15.14
CA ALA A 237 -14.37 -7.22 -15.80
C ALA A 237 -13.89 -6.56 -17.10
N LEU A 238 -12.68 -6.03 -17.14
CA LEU A 238 -12.03 -5.44 -18.30
C LEU A 238 -11.35 -6.48 -19.23
N GLY A 239 -11.52 -7.78 -18.93
CA GLY A 239 -10.86 -8.86 -19.67
C GLY A 239 -9.34 -8.89 -19.50
N ILE A 240 -8.79 -8.22 -18.48
CA ILE A 240 -7.37 -8.27 -18.14
C ILE A 240 -7.15 -9.46 -17.19
N THR A 241 -6.56 -10.52 -17.71
CA THR A 241 -6.32 -11.78 -16.98
C THR A 241 -4.83 -12.04 -16.81
N ALA A 242 -4.50 -13.08 -16.07
CA ALA A 242 -3.12 -13.57 -16.00
C ALA A 242 -2.57 -13.84 -17.41
N PRO A 243 -1.30 -13.54 -17.67
CA PRO A 243 -0.65 -13.92 -18.93
C PRO A 243 -0.75 -15.42 -19.19
N GLU A 244 -0.73 -15.80 -20.47
CA GLU A 244 -0.81 -17.19 -20.89
C GLU A 244 0.23 -18.07 -20.17
N GLY A 245 -0.22 -19.23 -19.69
CA GLY A 245 0.62 -20.17 -18.93
C GLY A 245 0.94 -19.73 -17.49
N ARG A 246 0.31 -18.65 -16.98
CA ARG A 246 0.46 -18.20 -15.59
C ARG A 246 -0.80 -18.47 -14.78
N VAL A 247 -0.62 -19.20 -13.67
CA VAL A 247 -1.65 -19.37 -12.65
C VAL A 247 -1.29 -18.43 -11.49
N PRO A 248 -2.22 -17.58 -11.02
CA PRO A 248 -1.98 -16.76 -9.84
C PRO A 248 -1.65 -17.62 -8.62
N GLY A 249 -0.51 -17.35 -8.00
CA GLY A 249 -0.03 -18.01 -6.80
C GLY A 249 1.08 -17.15 -6.18
N PRO A 250 1.58 -17.48 -4.99
CA PRO A 250 2.69 -16.76 -4.38
C PRO A 250 3.90 -16.70 -5.31
N LEU A 251 4.50 -15.52 -5.49
CA LEU A 251 5.71 -15.40 -6.32
C LEU A 251 6.95 -16.04 -5.66
N PHE A 252 6.90 -16.21 -4.34
CA PHE A 252 7.96 -16.83 -3.53
C PHE A 252 7.35 -17.88 -2.59
N PRO A 253 6.86 -19.02 -3.12
CA PRO A 253 6.15 -20.04 -2.35
C PRO A 253 7.02 -20.66 -1.24
N ASP A 254 8.33 -20.72 -1.47
CA ASP A 254 9.30 -21.31 -0.52
C ASP A 254 9.73 -20.32 0.58
N ALA A 255 9.24 -19.07 0.54
CA ALA A 255 9.53 -18.11 1.59
C ALA A 255 8.91 -18.56 2.92
N SER A 256 9.74 -18.71 3.94
CA SER A 256 9.35 -19.10 5.29
C SER A 256 9.64 -17.97 6.28
N PRO A 257 8.88 -16.87 6.23
CA PRO A 257 9.10 -15.72 7.11
C PRO A 257 8.73 -16.08 8.55
N ILE A 258 9.47 -15.50 9.50
CA ILE A 258 9.14 -15.55 10.92
C ILE A 258 8.77 -14.12 11.34
N ALA A 259 7.56 -13.95 11.84
CA ALA A 259 7.06 -12.70 12.39
C ALA A 259 6.54 -12.89 13.81
N ILE A 260 6.92 -11.99 14.70
CA ILE A 260 6.53 -12.00 16.11
C ILE A 260 5.90 -10.63 16.40
N GLY A 261 4.65 -10.63 16.86
CA GLY A 261 3.97 -9.44 17.33
C GLY A 261 3.87 -9.45 18.85
N CYS A 262 4.34 -8.38 19.49
CA CYS A 262 4.24 -8.19 20.92
C CYS A 262 3.37 -6.96 21.23
N ASP A 263 2.57 -7.06 22.27
CA ASP A 263 1.83 -5.92 22.84
C ASP A 263 1.58 -6.17 24.33
N LEU A 264 1.37 -5.11 25.09
CA LEU A 264 1.05 -5.21 26.50
C LEU A 264 -0.44 -5.55 26.68
N ASP A 265 -1.29 -5.08 25.77
CA ASP A 265 -2.73 -5.19 25.83
C ASP A 265 -3.21 -6.52 25.21
N LEU A 266 -3.91 -7.32 26.04
CA LEU A 266 -4.45 -8.61 25.63
C LEU A 266 -5.62 -8.48 24.65
N GLU A 267 -6.44 -7.44 24.74
CA GLU A 267 -7.57 -7.21 23.83
C GLU A 267 -7.06 -6.86 22.44
N VAL A 268 -6.03 -6.02 22.38
CA VAL A 268 -5.36 -5.66 21.13
C VAL A 268 -4.70 -6.89 20.50
N LEU A 269 -4.07 -7.77 21.29
CA LEU A 269 -3.51 -9.02 20.80
C LEU A 269 -4.59 -10.03 20.34
N ALA A 270 -5.78 -10.01 20.94
CA ALA A 270 -6.90 -10.80 20.45
C ALA A 270 -7.34 -10.32 19.06
N ALA A 271 -7.49 -9.01 18.89
CA ALA A 271 -7.78 -8.40 17.59
C ALA A 271 -6.69 -8.74 16.53
N ALA A 272 -5.41 -8.73 16.94
CA ALA A 272 -4.30 -9.10 16.05
C ALA A 272 -4.39 -10.57 15.58
N ARG A 273 -4.77 -11.49 16.48
CA ARG A 273 -4.99 -12.92 16.14
C ARG A 273 -6.17 -13.09 15.18
N ASP A 274 -7.26 -12.36 15.39
CA ASP A 274 -8.45 -12.43 14.53
C ASP A 274 -8.15 -11.85 13.14
N ASN A 275 -7.40 -10.75 13.07
CA ASN A 275 -6.90 -10.19 11.82
C ASN A 275 -5.97 -11.17 11.09
N ALA A 276 -5.05 -11.84 11.80
CA ALA A 276 -4.16 -12.86 11.22
C ALA A 276 -4.92 -14.07 10.69
N ARG A 277 -5.99 -14.48 11.40
CA ARG A 277 -6.90 -15.55 10.95
C ARG A 277 -7.63 -15.15 9.67
N ALA A 278 -8.19 -13.94 9.64
CA ALA A 278 -8.85 -13.42 8.46
C ALA A 278 -7.89 -13.22 7.26
N ALA A 279 -6.62 -12.93 7.55
CA ALA A 279 -5.54 -12.81 6.57
C ALA A 279 -4.98 -14.16 6.10
N GLY A 280 -5.34 -15.28 6.74
CA GLY A 280 -4.84 -16.62 6.42
C GLY A 280 -3.39 -16.87 6.83
N VAL A 281 -2.87 -16.13 7.83
CA VAL A 281 -1.44 -16.20 8.25
C VAL A 281 -1.27 -16.55 9.74
N SER A 282 -2.29 -17.13 10.37
CA SER A 282 -2.27 -17.45 11.81
C SER A 282 -1.14 -18.40 12.23
N ALA A 283 -0.72 -19.29 11.34
CA ALA A 283 0.31 -20.27 11.64
C ALA A 283 1.73 -19.66 11.58
N GLU A 284 1.90 -18.54 10.86
CA GLU A 284 3.20 -17.93 10.58
C GLU A 284 3.57 -16.83 11.57
N VAL A 285 2.58 -16.24 12.26
CA VAL A 285 2.82 -15.15 13.22
C VAL A 285 2.71 -15.69 14.64
N THR A 286 3.72 -15.41 15.47
CA THR A 286 3.68 -15.66 16.92
C THR A 286 3.26 -14.38 17.63
N TRP A 287 2.28 -14.47 18.53
CA TRP A 287 1.77 -13.37 19.32
C TRP A 287 2.16 -13.52 20.78
N GLN A 288 2.84 -12.51 21.33
CA GLN A 288 3.37 -12.53 22.68
C GLN A 288 2.83 -11.35 23.49
N ARG A 289 2.26 -11.60 24.66
CA ARG A 289 2.06 -10.51 25.63
C ARG A 289 3.40 -10.13 26.23
N ALA A 290 3.83 -8.90 26.01
CA ALA A 290 5.08 -8.40 26.58
C ALA A 290 5.03 -6.88 26.74
N ASP A 291 5.58 -6.41 27.84
CA ASP A 291 5.98 -5.02 27.96
C ASP A 291 7.29 -4.80 27.19
N VAL A 292 7.34 -3.74 26.41
CA VAL A 292 8.53 -3.42 25.61
C VAL A 292 9.80 -3.31 26.47
N ALA A 293 9.71 -2.83 27.71
CA ALA A 293 10.83 -2.73 28.64
C ALA A 293 11.41 -4.10 29.05
N THR A 294 10.57 -5.14 29.02
CA THR A 294 10.95 -6.50 29.45
C THR A 294 11.33 -7.43 28.30
N LEU A 295 11.15 -7.00 27.06
CA LEU A 295 11.49 -7.81 25.89
C LEU A 295 13.00 -8.09 25.82
N ARG A 296 13.37 -9.35 25.57
CA ARG A 296 14.75 -9.82 25.55
C ARG A 296 15.07 -10.63 24.31
N PRO A 297 16.29 -10.51 23.77
CA PRO A 297 16.75 -11.31 22.63
C PRO A 297 16.64 -12.81 22.86
N GLU A 298 16.84 -13.30 24.07
CA GLU A 298 16.82 -14.74 24.43
C GLU A 298 15.43 -15.34 24.24
N VAL A 299 14.38 -14.61 24.62
CA VAL A 299 12.98 -15.03 24.42
C VAL A 299 12.67 -15.12 22.92
N ILE A 300 13.10 -14.14 22.15
CA ILE A 300 12.93 -14.16 20.70
C ILE A 300 13.71 -15.30 20.05
N ALA A 301 14.95 -15.56 20.51
CA ALA A 301 15.77 -16.65 20.00
C ALA A 301 15.15 -18.05 20.29
N GLU A 302 14.46 -18.20 21.41
CA GLU A 302 13.72 -19.44 21.73
C GLU A 302 12.58 -19.67 20.76
N ILE A 303 11.72 -18.67 20.52
CA ILE A 303 10.63 -18.72 19.54
C ILE A 303 11.16 -19.04 18.14
N VAL A 304 12.29 -18.47 17.77
CA VAL A 304 12.91 -18.67 16.46
C VAL A 304 13.44 -20.09 16.29
N ARG A 305 14.05 -20.66 17.36
CA ARG A 305 14.53 -22.06 17.38
C ARG A 305 13.36 -23.04 17.27
N GLU A 306 12.26 -22.79 17.96
CA GLU A 306 11.03 -23.59 17.82
C GLU A 306 10.47 -23.58 16.39
N ARG A 307 10.76 -22.54 15.63
CA ARG A 307 10.43 -22.41 14.20
C ARG A 307 11.52 -22.98 13.27
N GLY A 308 12.51 -23.70 13.80
CA GLY A 308 13.55 -24.38 13.04
C GLY A 308 14.65 -23.46 12.46
N ARG A 309 14.85 -22.26 13.03
CA ARG A 309 15.91 -21.32 12.58
C ARG A 309 16.86 -21.01 13.73
N GLU A 310 18.14 -21.34 13.58
CA GLU A 310 19.12 -21.18 14.66
C GLU A 310 19.80 -19.81 14.71
N ASN A 311 20.15 -19.24 13.56
CA ASN A 311 20.91 -17.98 13.48
C ASN A 311 20.10 -16.92 12.72
N ALA A 312 19.27 -16.20 13.42
CA ALA A 312 18.47 -15.17 12.83
C ALA A 312 19.09 -13.78 13.05
N LYS A 313 19.39 -13.09 11.96
CA LYS A 313 19.46 -11.63 11.99
C LYS A 313 18.03 -11.11 12.16
N GLY A 314 17.88 -10.05 12.93
CA GLY A 314 16.56 -9.56 13.23
C GLY A 314 16.29 -8.16 12.73
N LEU A 315 15.03 -7.89 12.59
CA LEU A 315 14.46 -6.56 12.37
C LEU A 315 13.40 -6.28 13.42
N LEU A 316 13.68 -5.34 14.31
CA LEU A 316 12.64 -4.71 15.12
C LEU A 316 11.96 -3.66 14.25
N LEU A 317 10.64 -3.76 14.02
CA LEU A 317 9.91 -2.81 13.20
C LEU A 317 8.56 -2.50 13.83
N SER A 318 8.33 -1.23 14.16
CA SER A 318 7.10 -0.84 14.85
C SER A 318 6.60 0.55 14.44
N ASN A 319 5.32 0.77 14.74
CA ASN A 319 4.66 2.06 14.72
C ASN A 319 4.22 2.41 16.15
N PRO A 320 5.17 2.83 17.03
CA PRO A 320 4.86 3.11 18.42
C PRO A 320 3.87 4.26 18.55
N PRO A 321 3.17 4.39 19.68
CA PRO A 321 2.28 5.51 19.89
C PRO A 321 3.02 6.84 19.81
N TYR A 322 2.38 7.82 19.17
CA TYR A 322 2.87 9.18 19.01
C TYR A 322 1.69 10.15 18.95
N GLY A 323 1.78 11.29 19.60
CA GLY A 323 0.78 12.34 19.50
C GLY A 323 0.02 12.61 20.79
N GLU A 324 -1.19 13.12 20.67
CA GLU A 324 -1.96 13.84 21.69
C GLU A 324 -2.49 12.99 22.88
N ARG A 325 -2.22 11.67 22.90
CA ARG A 325 -2.84 10.73 23.86
C ARG A 325 -2.01 10.45 25.10
N LEU A 326 -0.71 10.68 25.02
CA LEU A 326 0.20 10.51 26.15
C LEU A 326 0.81 11.86 26.51
N ALA A 327 0.95 12.13 27.79
CA ALA A 327 1.75 13.27 28.23
C ALA A 327 3.18 13.14 27.70
N GLU A 328 3.86 14.25 27.47
CA GLU A 328 5.23 14.22 26.91
C GLU A 328 6.19 13.44 27.81
N ALA A 329 6.01 13.49 29.14
CA ALA A 329 6.80 12.75 30.10
C ALA A 329 6.63 11.23 29.91
N ASP A 330 5.39 10.74 29.79
CA ASP A 330 5.09 9.32 29.60
C ASP A 330 5.62 8.81 28.25
N LEU A 331 5.51 9.65 27.23
CA LEU A 331 6.04 9.34 25.89
C LEU A 331 7.57 9.26 25.89
N ARG A 332 8.24 10.11 26.65
CA ARG A 332 9.69 10.09 26.84
C ARG A 332 10.14 8.82 27.57
N GLU A 333 9.43 8.42 28.63
CA GLU A 333 9.70 7.19 29.37
C GLU A 333 9.53 5.96 28.46
N LEU A 334 8.44 5.90 27.68
CA LEU A 334 8.21 4.83 26.70
C LEU A 334 9.33 4.74 25.67
N TYR A 335 9.76 5.87 25.09
CA TYR A 335 10.83 5.87 24.10
C TYR A 335 12.20 5.53 24.70
N GLN A 336 12.44 5.88 25.97
CA GLN A 336 13.63 5.45 26.70
C GLN A 336 13.63 3.93 26.92
N ALA A 337 12.51 3.37 27.38
CA ALA A 337 12.34 1.92 27.56
C ALA A 337 12.53 1.19 26.22
N LEU A 338 11.95 1.70 25.15
CA LEU A 338 12.11 1.15 23.80
C LEU A 338 13.57 1.19 23.35
N ALA A 339 14.26 2.32 23.48
CA ALA A 339 15.66 2.45 23.07
C ALA A 339 16.60 1.54 23.88
N LEU A 340 16.39 1.44 25.21
CA LEU A 340 17.14 0.53 26.06
C LEU A 340 16.91 -0.94 25.70
N THR A 341 15.70 -1.27 25.31
CA THR A 341 15.36 -2.62 24.82
C THR A 341 16.01 -2.88 23.47
N VAL A 342 15.88 -1.98 22.52
CA VAL A 342 16.52 -2.08 21.20
C VAL A 342 18.03 -2.34 21.35
N ARG A 343 18.72 -1.63 22.25
CA ARG A 343 20.16 -1.80 22.51
C ARG A 343 20.57 -3.23 22.91
N LYS A 344 19.64 -4.02 23.45
CA LYS A 344 19.91 -5.43 23.81
C LYS A 344 20.03 -6.32 22.56
N PHE A 345 19.41 -5.94 21.42
CA PHE A 345 19.39 -6.70 20.17
C PHE A 345 20.58 -6.38 19.27
N LYS A 346 21.78 -6.64 19.76
CA LYS A 346 23.05 -6.33 19.07
C LYS A 346 23.12 -6.96 17.68
N GLY A 347 23.56 -6.17 16.71
CA GLY A 347 23.69 -6.60 15.31
C GLY A 347 22.36 -6.69 14.54
N TRP A 348 21.25 -6.34 15.19
CA TRP A 348 19.94 -6.23 14.53
C TRP A 348 19.75 -4.84 13.92
N ARG A 349 18.68 -4.69 13.16
CA ARG A 349 18.18 -3.40 12.68
C ARG A 349 16.91 -3.06 13.44
N ALA A 350 16.68 -1.76 13.66
CA ALA A 350 15.47 -1.29 14.31
C ALA A 350 14.85 -0.14 13.51
N GLY A 351 13.61 -0.30 13.07
CA GLY A 351 12.86 0.68 12.27
C GLY A 351 11.62 1.17 13.01
N PHE A 352 11.36 2.49 12.95
CA PHE A 352 10.20 3.09 13.59
C PHE A 352 9.55 4.14 12.70
N LEU A 353 8.23 4.11 12.60
CA LEU A 353 7.44 5.18 12.00
C LEU A 353 6.84 6.02 13.12
N VAL A 354 7.22 7.28 13.23
CA VAL A 354 6.70 8.19 14.27
C VAL A 354 6.54 9.61 13.74
N ALA A 355 5.54 10.33 14.26
CA ALA A 355 5.35 11.73 13.98
C ALA A 355 6.10 12.64 14.97
N ASN A 356 6.37 12.16 16.19
CA ASN A 356 6.99 12.96 17.25
C ASN A 356 8.53 12.88 17.17
N PRO A 357 9.25 14.02 17.08
CA PRO A 357 10.70 14.05 17.02
C PRO A 357 11.41 13.60 18.31
N LEU A 358 10.69 13.46 19.41
CA LEU A 358 11.21 13.02 20.70
C LEU A 358 11.88 11.65 20.61
N LEU A 359 11.36 10.72 19.79
CA LEU A 359 11.99 9.42 19.58
C LEU A 359 13.43 9.58 19.09
N GLU A 360 13.66 10.41 18.08
CA GLU A 360 15.02 10.63 17.54
C GLU A 360 15.97 11.18 18.61
N GLN A 361 15.50 12.14 19.42
CA GLN A 361 16.31 12.72 20.51
C GLN A 361 16.71 11.68 21.55
N VAL A 362 15.75 10.84 21.98
CA VAL A 362 16.00 9.78 22.96
C VAL A 362 16.94 8.72 22.39
N PHE A 363 16.68 8.27 21.15
CA PHE A 363 17.50 7.23 20.51
C PHE A 363 18.91 7.71 20.23
N PHE A 364 19.11 9.00 19.90
CA PHE A 364 20.44 9.55 19.67
C PHE A 364 21.36 9.36 20.89
N GLY A 365 20.84 9.54 22.10
CA GLY A 365 21.63 9.37 23.35
C GLY A 365 21.92 7.92 23.74
N ILE A 366 21.15 6.94 23.21
CA ILE A 366 21.21 5.53 23.66
C ILE A 366 21.77 4.60 22.57
N ILE A 367 21.38 4.81 21.32
CA ILE A 367 21.72 4.00 20.14
C ILE A 367 22.69 4.74 19.23
N GLY A 368 22.49 6.05 19.06
CA GLY A 368 23.20 6.88 18.09
C GLY A 368 22.30 7.41 16.98
N PRO A 369 22.87 8.01 15.93
CA PRO A 369 22.08 8.57 14.82
C PRO A 369 21.41 7.46 13.97
N PRO A 370 20.24 7.74 13.38
CA PRO A 370 19.63 6.79 12.46
C PRO A 370 20.43 6.69 11.16
N ARG A 371 20.56 5.47 10.62
CA ARG A 371 21.12 5.24 9.28
C ARG A 371 20.23 5.81 8.18
N ILE A 372 18.90 5.75 8.37
CA ILE A 372 17.90 6.31 7.47
C ILE A 372 16.92 7.15 8.29
N LYS A 373 16.68 8.38 7.82
CA LYS A 373 15.57 9.23 8.24
C LYS A 373 14.82 9.65 6.98
N LYS A 374 13.56 9.25 6.87
CA LYS A 374 12.76 9.51 5.68
C LYS A 374 11.38 10.03 6.05
N PRO A 375 10.93 11.19 5.50
CA PRO A 375 9.57 11.65 5.69
C PRO A 375 8.59 10.71 5.00
N LEU A 376 7.49 10.40 5.68
CA LEU A 376 6.35 9.65 5.16
C LEU A 376 5.07 10.31 5.66
N ALA A 377 4.01 10.28 4.85
CA ALA A 377 2.69 10.69 5.29
C ALA A 377 1.95 9.48 5.89
N ASN A 378 1.48 9.60 7.12
CA ASN A 378 0.56 8.63 7.73
C ASN A 378 -0.78 9.33 8.00
N ALA A 379 -1.77 9.04 7.17
CA ALA A 379 -3.03 9.80 7.09
C ALA A 379 -2.74 11.32 6.92
N ASN A 380 -3.23 12.16 7.81
CA ASN A 380 -3.02 13.61 7.78
C ASN A 380 -1.78 14.06 8.58
N LEU A 381 -1.02 13.09 9.16
CA LEU A 381 0.14 13.40 9.98
C LEU A 381 1.43 13.25 9.17
N ARG A 382 2.30 14.25 9.33
CA ARG A 382 3.68 14.15 8.84
C ARG A 382 4.49 13.29 9.81
N ALA A 383 4.84 12.09 9.39
CA ALA A 383 5.67 11.17 10.15
C ALA A 383 7.04 11.01 9.51
N TYR A 384 7.95 10.41 10.26
CA TYR A 384 9.28 10.03 9.78
C TYR A 384 9.52 8.56 10.03
N PHE A 385 10.06 7.89 9.05
CA PHE A 385 10.65 6.56 9.22
C PHE A 385 12.12 6.71 9.60
N TYR A 386 12.48 6.12 10.71
CA TYR A 386 13.86 6.00 11.20
C TYR A 386 14.31 4.56 11.10
N LEU A 387 15.53 4.32 10.65
CA LEU A 387 16.16 3.00 10.68
C LEU A 387 17.53 3.11 11.34
N TYR A 388 17.75 2.29 12.34
CA TYR A 388 18.99 2.19 13.12
C TYR A 388 19.66 0.85 12.90
N ASP A 389 20.98 0.82 12.87
CA ASP A 389 21.76 -0.39 13.07
C ASP A 389 22.09 -0.46 14.55
N VAL A 390 21.78 -1.59 15.22
CA VAL A 390 21.95 -1.74 16.67
C VAL A 390 23.39 -2.18 16.93
N PRO A 391 24.19 -1.37 17.70
CA PRO A 391 25.61 -1.62 17.95
C PRO A 391 25.90 -2.82 18.82
#